data_daa55cbbdc5bc246eeceeb508ee4d6f7
#
_entry.id   daa55cbbdc5bc246eeceeb508ee4d6f7
#
_cell.length_a   1.000
_cell.length_b   1.000
_cell.length_c   1.000
_cell.angle_alpha   90.00
_cell.angle_beta   90.00
_cell.angle_gamma   90.00
#
_symmetry.space_group_name_H-M   'P 1'
#
loop_
_entity.id
_entity.type
_entity.pdbx_description
1 polymer ?
#
loop_
_entity_poly.entity_id
_entity_poly.type
_entity_poly.pdbx_seq_one_letter_code
_entity_poly.pdbx_strand_id
1 'polypeptide(L)'
;MKFEVNEVRIIEEEDGFKYYGIFDKGNKDWYEELKKFDKDTLKVMYNKDSYLVLSVDKDASKIAPTKAGDVVEEIKYQEVELAPNNYFVNSKIVKLKECETIKDGKIVFERDKRIEQIKKELSELKVEYSESEFLFKGKYWQRNREKGDRDSLTSLILLLTITGRKETNEWKLIDKDTREHVYPTLTLDDFKLMAFHMQSQLSKALKTESEIIARLKTLSDEELKNFNSRKEFEKLWKN
;
A
#
# COMPACT_ATOMS: atom_id res chain seq x y z
N MET A 1 26.53 24.55 9.16
CA MET A 1 25.75 25.82 9.22
C MET A 1 24.29 25.53 8.98
N LYS A 2 23.38 26.39 9.46
CA LYS A 2 21.93 26.24 9.28
C LYS A 2 21.28 27.63 9.12
N PHE A 3 20.38 27.77 8.16
CA PHE A 3 19.56 28.96 7.95
C PHE A 3 18.09 28.55 7.89
N GLU A 4 17.24 29.15 8.70
CA GLU A 4 15.79 28.88 8.74
C GLU A 4 15.05 30.15 8.34
N VAL A 5 14.25 30.07 7.29
CA VAL A 5 13.45 31.20 6.82
C VAL A 5 12.31 31.47 7.78
N ASN A 6 12.29 32.69 8.31
CA ASN A 6 11.20 33.22 9.12
C ASN A 6 10.23 34.06 8.29
N GLU A 7 10.76 34.85 7.34
CA GLU A 7 9.99 35.79 6.56
C GLU A 7 10.56 35.95 5.16
N VAL A 8 9.68 36.14 4.18
CA VAL A 8 10.00 36.61 2.83
C VAL A 8 9.22 37.88 2.60
N ARG A 9 9.90 39.02 2.37
CA ARG A 9 9.28 40.30 2.19
C ARG A 9 9.86 41.09 1.01
N ILE A 10 9.08 42.00 0.45
CA ILE A 10 9.56 42.94 -0.57
C ILE A 10 10.54 43.89 0.08
N ILE A 11 11.75 44.01 -0.47
CA ILE A 11 12.78 44.93 0.00
C ILE A 11 12.93 46.14 -0.94
N GLU A 12 12.57 45.94 -2.21
CA GLU A 12 12.65 47.00 -3.24
C GLU A 12 11.59 46.77 -4.31
N GLU A 13 11.07 47.84 -4.89
CA GLU A 13 10.18 47.81 -6.04
C GLU A 13 10.66 48.84 -7.06
N GLU A 14 11.10 48.41 -8.24
CA GLU A 14 11.62 49.26 -9.30
C GLU A 14 11.01 48.84 -10.64
N ASP A 15 10.49 49.79 -11.40
CA ASP A 15 9.88 49.58 -12.74
C ASP A 15 8.84 48.47 -12.80
N GLY A 16 8.08 48.26 -11.70
CA GLY A 16 7.06 47.21 -11.58
C GLY A 16 7.62 45.83 -11.24
N PHE A 17 8.92 45.71 -11.05
CA PHE A 17 9.57 44.48 -10.54
C PHE A 17 9.70 44.53 -9.02
N LYS A 18 9.39 43.42 -8.37
CA LYS A 18 9.49 43.28 -6.91
C LYS A 18 10.70 42.43 -6.56
N TYR A 19 11.57 42.97 -5.74
CA TYR A 19 12.73 42.27 -5.20
C TYR A 19 12.40 41.77 -3.80
N TYR A 20 12.60 40.45 -3.57
CA TYR A 20 12.28 39.80 -2.32
C TYR A 20 13.54 39.54 -1.52
N GLY A 21 13.56 39.96 -0.26
CA GLY A 21 14.53 39.54 0.74
C GLY A 21 14.00 38.34 1.54
N ILE A 22 14.90 37.47 1.94
CA ILE A 22 14.63 36.24 2.67
C ILE A 22 15.36 36.32 4.00
N PHE A 23 14.61 36.34 5.11
CA PHE A 23 15.16 36.66 6.43
C PHE A 23 14.94 35.55 7.43
N ASP A 24 15.95 35.31 8.30
CA ASP A 24 15.82 34.47 9.49
C ASP A 24 15.15 35.21 10.65
N LYS A 25 14.95 34.53 11.79
CA LYS A 25 14.44 35.19 13.02
C LYS A 25 15.30 36.31 13.53
N GLY A 26 16.59 36.32 13.24
CA GLY A 26 17.53 37.36 13.62
C GLY A 26 17.62 38.50 12.61
N ASN A 27 16.71 38.53 11.62
CA ASN A 27 16.70 39.48 10.50
C ASN A 27 17.98 39.46 9.64
N LYS A 28 18.65 38.30 9.57
CA LYS A 28 19.78 38.08 8.67
C LYS A 28 19.26 37.70 7.31
N ASP A 29 19.82 38.33 6.27
CA ASP A 29 19.44 38.07 4.89
C ASP A 29 20.09 36.80 4.34
N TRP A 30 19.32 36.02 3.61
CA TRP A 30 19.81 34.77 2.97
C TRP A 30 21.00 35.01 2.05
N TYR A 31 20.93 36.06 1.21
CA TYR A 31 21.97 36.33 0.22
C TYR A 31 23.29 36.77 0.85
N GLU A 32 23.27 37.28 2.09
CA GLU A 32 24.45 37.52 2.89
C GLU A 32 24.95 36.26 3.62
N GLU A 33 24.03 35.46 4.15
CA GLU A 33 24.37 34.27 4.92
C GLU A 33 24.86 33.12 4.03
N LEU A 34 24.35 32.98 2.77
CA LEU A 34 24.77 31.91 1.86
C LEU A 34 26.29 31.90 1.59
N LYS A 35 26.96 33.05 1.67
CA LYS A 35 28.40 33.19 1.49
C LYS A 35 29.23 32.50 2.61
N LYS A 36 28.61 32.19 3.73
CA LYS A 36 29.25 31.57 4.92
C LYS A 36 29.19 30.03 4.90
N PHE A 37 28.42 29.44 3.98
CA PHE A 37 28.36 28.00 3.83
C PHE A 37 29.68 27.46 3.24
N ASP A 38 30.13 26.33 3.80
CA ASP A 38 31.37 25.68 3.36
C ASP A 38 31.19 25.07 1.96
N LYS A 39 32.14 25.33 1.05
CA LYS A 39 32.11 24.88 -0.34
C LYS A 39 32.22 23.34 -0.49
N ASP A 40 32.81 22.68 0.50
CA ASP A 40 33.04 21.22 0.48
C ASP A 40 31.88 20.41 1.08
N THR A 41 30.84 21.08 1.57
CA THR A 41 29.64 20.46 2.15
C THR A 41 28.49 20.38 1.15
N LEU A 42 27.51 19.52 1.43
CA LEU A 42 26.24 19.48 0.73
C LEU A 42 25.23 20.34 1.48
N LYS A 43 24.51 21.23 0.80
CA LYS A 43 23.42 22.03 1.35
C LYS A 43 22.11 21.31 1.01
N VAL A 44 21.30 21.11 2.03
CA VAL A 44 20.00 20.47 1.93
C VAL A 44 18.94 21.47 2.31
N MET A 45 18.05 21.79 1.39
CA MET A 45 16.85 22.57 1.67
C MET A 45 15.68 21.63 1.94
N TYR A 46 15.03 21.83 3.08
CA TYR A 46 13.87 21.05 3.49
C TYR A 46 12.83 21.93 4.20
N ASN A 47 11.60 21.46 4.23
CA ASN A 47 10.56 22.12 5.01
C ASN A 47 10.59 21.63 6.46
N LYS A 48 10.60 22.54 7.43
CA LYS A 48 10.76 22.21 8.87
C LYS A 48 9.62 21.41 9.48
N ASP A 49 8.40 21.54 8.93
CA ASP A 49 7.21 20.90 9.49
C ASP A 49 7.03 19.47 8.92
N SER A 50 7.25 19.33 7.61
CA SER A 50 7.13 18.05 6.92
C SER A 50 8.44 17.27 6.81
N TYR A 51 9.58 17.91 7.03
CA TYR A 51 10.92 17.39 6.80
C TYR A 51 11.22 16.98 5.35
N LEU A 52 10.31 17.27 4.42
CA LEU A 52 10.46 16.96 3.00
C LEU A 52 11.65 17.73 2.41
N VAL A 53 12.56 17.02 1.75
CA VAL A 53 13.68 17.62 1.02
C VAL A 53 13.16 18.28 -0.24
N LEU A 54 13.45 19.57 -0.41
CA LEU A 54 13.03 20.40 -1.53
C LEU A 54 14.12 20.54 -2.58
N SER A 55 15.38 20.68 -2.14
CA SER A 55 16.54 20.82 -3.02
C SER A 55 17.82 20.39 -2.31
N VAL A 56 18.82 19.98 -3.08
CA VAL A 56 20.19 19.75 -2.60
C VAL A 56 21.18 20.25 -3.65
N ASP A 57 22.22 20.96 -3.21
CA ASP A 57 23.37 21.33 -4.07
C ASP A 57 24.62 21.54 -3.20
N LYS A 58 25.79 21.43 -3.80
CA LYS A 58 27.07 21.84 -3.18
C LYS A 58 27.16 23.37 -3.11
N ASP A 59 26.61 24.05 -4.10
CA ASP A 59 26.64 25.50 -4.20
C ASP A 59 25.37 26.09 -3.57
N ALA A 60 25.54 26.81 -2.45
CA ALA A 60 24.44 27.45 -1.75
C ALA A 60 23.70 28.48 -2.63
N SER A 61 24.37 29.07 -3.62
CA SER A 61 23.76 30.06 -4.53
C SER A 61 22.70 29.44 -5.47
N LYS A 62 22.71 28.12 -5.64
CA LYS A 62 21.71 27.39 -6.43
C LYS A 62 20.49 26.96 -5.60
N ILE A 63 20.51 27.23 -4.30
CA ILE A 63 19.39 26.94 -3.40
C ILE A 63 18.65 28.22 -3.11
N ALA A 64 17.39 28.28 -3.46
CA ALA A 64 16.53 29.44 -3.25
C ALA A 64 15.36 29.08 -2.31
N PRO A 65 15.48 29.32 -1.00
CA PRO A 65 14.34 29.23 -0.09
C PRO A 65 13.26 30.21 -0.52
N THR A 66 11.99 29.82 -0.47
CA THR A 66 10.90 30.62 -1.04
C THR A 66 9.83 31.03 -0.03
N LYS A 67 9.81 30.44 1.15
CA LYS A 67 8.77 30.67 2.14
C LYS A 67 9.24 30.42 3.56
N ALA A 68 8.53 31.01 4.52
CA ALA A 68 8.71 30.70 5.93
C ALA A 68 8.60 29.19 6.19
N GLY A 69 9.50 28.67 7.01
CA GLY A 69 9.60 27.23 7.30
C GLY A 69 10.51 26.44 6.36
N ASP A 70 11.02 27.04 5.29
CA ASP A 70 12.12 26.44 4.55
C ASP A 70 13.42 26.56 5.36
N VAL A 71 14.18 25.49 5.41
CA VAL A 71 15.44 25.40 6.14
C VAL A 71 16.52 24.94 5.20
N VAL A 72 17.67 25.64 5.21
CA VAL A 72 18.89 25.19 4.51
C VAL A 72 19.91 24.80 5.55
N GLU A 73 20.37 23.56 5.52
CA GLU A 73 21.35 23.02 6.45
C GLU A 73 22.48 22.35 5.68
N GLU A 74 23.73 22.61 6.09
CA GLU A 74 24.87 21.93 5.49
C GLU A 74 25.18 20.62 6.22
N ILE A 75 25.50 19.61 5.42
CA ILE A 75 25.95 18.30 5.92
C ILE A 75 27.25 17.90 5.23
N LYS A 76 27.92 16.90 5.76
CA LYS A 76 29.06 16.29 5.08
C LYS A 76 28.64 15.85 3.67
N TYR A 77 29.49 16.13 2.70
CA TYR A 77 29.22 15.75 1.32
C TYR A 77 28.91 14.26 1.19
N GLN A 78 27.85 13.96 0.49
CA GLN A 78 27.47 12.63 0.05
C GLN A 78 26.80 12.74 -1.33
N GLU A 79 26.93 11.71 -2.13
CA GLU A 79 26.20 11.63 -3.39
C GLU A 79 24.72 11.32 -3.11
N VAL A 80 23.81 12.14 -3.63
CA VAL A 80 22.38 12.02 -3.38
C VAL A 80 21.63 12.08 -4.68
N GLU A 81 20.86 11.05 -4.97
CA GLU A 81 19.83 11.08 -5.99
C GLU A 81 18.52 11.57 -5.35
N LEU A 82 18.06 12.77 -5.74
CA LEU A 82 16.82 13.33 -5.24
C LEU A 82 15.62 12.58 -5.80
N ALA A 83 14.82 12.02 -4.91
CA ALA A 83 13.52 11.45 -5.21
C ALA A 83 12.40 12.28 -4.53
N PRO A 84 11.18 12.29 -5.07
CA PRO A 84 10.07 13.14 -4.57
C PRO A 84 9.68 12.91 -3.10
N ASN A 85 10.14 11.83 -2.49
CA ASN A 85 9.82 11.41 -1.13
C ASN A 85 11.08 11.20 -0.26
N ASN A 86 12.10 12.01 -0.49
CA ASN A 86 13.24 12.11 0.40
C ASN A 86 12.95 13.08 1.55
N TYR A 87 13.36 12.72 2.75
CA TYR A 87 13.15 13.48 3.97
C TYR A 87 14.47 13.74 4.67
N PHE A 88 14.57 14.86 5.38
CA PHE A 88 15.77 15.25 6.12
C PHE A 88 15.57 15.00 7.62
N VAL A 89 16.21 13.98 8.17
CA VAL A 89 16.07 13.56 9.57
C VAL A 89 17.42 13.26 10.17
N ASN A 90 17.73 13.85 11.35
CA ASN A 90 18.99 13.66 12.05
C ASN A 90 20.22 13.93 11.14
N SER A 91 20.21 15.05 10.42
CA SER A 91 21.27 15.46 9.47
C SER A 91 21.57 14.41 8.38
N LYS A 92 20.55 13.64 7.97
CA LYS A 92 20.62 12.66 6.88
C LYS A 92 19.41 12.76 5.97
N ILE A 93 19.66 12.53 4.69
CA ILE A 93 18.58 12.36 3.72
C ILE A 93 18.16 10.89 3.74
N VAL A 94 16.89 10.65 4.01
CA VAL A 94 16.31 9.30 4.16
C VAL A 94 15.06 9.16 3.29
N LYS A 95 14.80 7.96 2.82
CA LYS A 95 13.54 7.59 2.18
C LYS A 95 12.70 6.81 3.19
N LEU A 96 11.48 7.27 3.45
CA LEU A 96 10.57 6.54 4.34
C LEU A 96 10.15 5.22 3.69
N LYS A 97 10.09 4.19 4.51
CA LYS A 97 9.49 2.91 4.14
C LYS A 97 7.97 2.99 4.23
N GLU A 98 7.31 1.99 3.71
CA GLU A 98 5.87 1.87 3.82
C GLU A 98 5.40 1.91 5.28
N CYS A 99 4.35 2.67 5.55
CA CYS A 99 3.83 2.91 6.90
C CYS A 99 4.82 3.57 7.88
N GLU A 100 5.83 4.26 7.38
CA GLU A 100 6.66 5.17 8.19
C GLU A 100 6.22 6.62 7.97
N THR A 101 6.33 7.42 9.02
CA THR A 101 6.09 8.87 9.01
C THR A 101 7.13 9.57 9.86
N ILE A 102 7.19 10.90 9.79
CA ILE A 102 8.06 11.68 10.68
C ILE A 102 7.17 12.38 11.71
N LYS A 103 7.49 12.19 12.99
CA LYS A 103 6.90 12.91 14.12
C LYS A 103 8.02 13.45 14.99
N ASP A 104 8.00 14.75 15.24
CA ASP A 104 9.01 15.45 16.06
C ASP A 104 10.45 15.16 15.61
N GLY A 105 10.70 15.15 14.29
CA GLY A 105 12.01 14.89 13.70
C GLY A 105 12.51 13.45 13.82
N LYS A 106 11.64 12.49 14.14
CA LYS A 106 11.96 11.07 14.22
C LYS A 106 11.11 10.25 13.28
N ILE A 107 11.70 9.22 12.69
CA ILE A 107 10.95 8.24 11.90
C ILE A 107 10.15 7.37 12.85
N VAL A 108 8.84 7.32 12.65
CA VAL A 108 7.89 6.53 13.44
C VAL A 108 7.15 5.57 12.52
N PHE A 109 7.07 4.31 12.93
CA PHE A 109 6.26 3.30 12.25
C PHE A 109 4.78 3.45 12.63
N GLU A 110 3.91 3.56 11.64
CA GLU A 110 2.46 3.68 11.83
C GLU A 110 1.81 2.29 11.86
N ARG A 111 1.87 1.66 13.03
CA ARG A 111 1.38 0.30 13.29
C ARG A 111 -0.05 0.08 12.80
N ASP A 112 -0.96 0.97 13.16
CA ASP A 112 -2.39 0.83 12.84
C ASP A 112 -2.62 0.90 11.33
N LYS A 113 -1.92 1.78 10.64
CA LYS A 113 -1.97 1.90 9.18
C LYS A 113 -1.49 0.60 8.50
N ARG A 114 -0.41 -0.01 9.01
CA ARG A 114 0.06 -1.29 8.49
C ARG A 114 -0.94 -2.43 8.72
N ILE A 115 -1.56 -2.48 9.89
CA ILE A 115 -2.61 -3.45 10.21
C ILE A 115 -3.80 -3.31 9.26
N GLU A 116 -4.26 -2.09 8.97
CA GLU A 116 -5.35 -1.87 8.02
C GLU A 116 -4.99 -2.27 6.58
N GLN A 117 -3.75 -2.02 6.16
CA GLN A 117 -3.27 -2.52 4.86
C GLN A 117 -3.28 -4.05 4.80
N ILE A 118 -2.74 -4.73 5.83
CA ILE A 118 -2.74 -6.19 5.91
C ILE A 118 -4.18 -6.74 5.87
N LYS A 119 -5.12 -6.13 6.59
CA LYS A 119 -6.53 -6.54 6.54
C LYS A 119 -7.12 -6.42 5.13
N LYS A 120 -6.78 -5.36 4.40
CA LYS A 120 -7.21 -5.19 3.01
C LYS A 120 -6.63 -6.30 2.13
N GLU A 121 -5.32 -6.56 2.23
CA GLU A 121 -4.64 -7.64 1.50
C GLU A 121 -5.28 -9.01 1.80
N LEU A 122 -5.59 -9.28 3.07
CA LEU A 122 -6.26 -10.52 3.49
C LEU A 122 -7.69 -10.64 2.94
N SER A 123 -8.42 -9.54 2.87
CA SER A 123 -9.76 -9.52 2.28
C SER A 123 -9.74 -9.84 0.77
N GLU A 124 -8.73 -9.35 0.05
CA GLU A 124 -8.51 -9.68 -1.36
C GLU A 124 -8.15 -11.16 -1.54
N LEU A 125 -7.25 -11.69 -0.71
CA LEU A 125 -6.87 -13.11 -0.70
C LEU A 125 -8.07 -14.01 -0.36
N LYS A 126 -8.88 -13.63 0.62
CA LYS A 126 -10.12 -14.36 0.94
C LYS A 126 -11.01 -14.52 -0.28
N VAL A 127 -11.24 -13.47 -1.05
CA VAL A 127 -12.02 -13.55 -2.29
C VAL A 127 -11.34 -14.48 -3.29
N GLU A 128 -10.04 -14.28 -3.56
CA GLU A 128 -9.26 -15.09 -4.48
C GLU A 128 -9.39 -16.59 -4.16
N TYR A 129 -9.20 -16.98 -2.90
CA TYR A 129 -9.22 -18.38 -2.48
C TYR A 129 -10.64 -18.95 -2.37
N SER A 130 -11.62 -18.15 -1.93
CA SER A 130 -13.01 -18.60 -1.87
C SER A 130 -13.63 -18.78 -3.25
N GLU A 131 -13.14 -18.06 -4.26
CA GLU A 131 -13.63 -18.12 -5.63
C GLU A 131 -12.76 -18.99 -6.56
N SER A 132 -11.74 -19.67 -6.00
CA SER A 132 -10.88 -20.56 -6.78
C SER A 132 -11.65 -21.73 -7.36
N GLU A 133 -11.24 -22.17 -8.55
CA GLU A 133 -11.79 -23.39 -9.17
C GLU A 133 -11.46 -24.63 -8.32
N PHE A 134 -12.37 -25.59 -8.28
CA PHE A 134 -12.13 -26.88 -7.67
C PHE A 134 -12.44 -28.03 -8.63
N LEU A 135 -11.77 -29.16 -8.41
CA LEU A 135 -11.95 -30.35 -9.22
C LEU A 135 -13.16 -31.16 -8.71
N PHE A 136 -14.23 -31.21 -9.52
CA PHE A 136 -15.44 -31.94 -9.22
C PHE A 136 -15.38 -33.35 -9.81
N LYS A 137 -15.67 -34.38 -9.00
CA LYS A 137 -15.61 -35.81 -9.38
C LYS A 137 -14.26 -36.24 -10.00
N GLY A 138 -13.17 -35.50 -9.74
CA GLY A 138 -11.85 -35.81 -10.32
C GLY A 138 -11.74 -35.57 -11.83
N LYS A 139 -12.80 -35.08 -12.49
CA LYS A 139 -12.91 -35.00 -13.95
C LYS A 139 -13.20 -33.61 -14.47
N TYR A 140 -13.88 -32.77 -13.73
CA TYR A 140 -14.32 -31.48 -14.18
C TYR A 140 -13.86 -30.37 -13.27
N TRP A 141 -13.41 -29.23 -13.81
CA TRP A 141 -13.21 -28.01 -13.07
C TRP A 141 -14.51 -27.23 -12.95
N GLN A 142 -14.87 -26.87 -11.72
CA GLN A 142 -16.00 -26.00 -11.40
C GLN A 142 -15.48 -24.67 -10.88
N ARG A 143 -15.96 -23.57 -11.46
CA ARG A 143 -15.75 -22.23 -10.94
C ARG A 143 -16.59 -22.00 -9.70
N ASN A 144 -16.13 -21.07 -8.83
CA ASN A 144 -16.78 -20.81 -7.55
C ASN A 144 -17.02 -19.30 -7.32
N ARG A 145 -17.33 -18.54 -8.37
CA ARG A 145 -17.58 -17.09 -8.22
C ARG A 145 -18.87 -16.84 -7.44
N GLU A 146 -18.83 -15.88 -6.52
CA GLU A 146 -20.00 -15.49 -5.73
C GLU A 146 -21.14 -15.06 -6.65
N LYS A 147 -20.87 -14.06 -7.48
CA LYS A 147 -21.85 -13.58 -8.46
C LYS A 147 -21.81 -14.47 -9.72
N GLY A 148 -22.88 -15.18 -9.91
CA GLY A 148 -23.10 -16.03 -11.09
C GLY A 148 -23.07 -17.52 -10.77
N ASP A 149 -21.96 -18.09 -10.30
CA ASP A 149 -21.86 -19.53 -10.14
C ASP A 149 -22.65 -20.05 -8.91
N ARG A 150 -22.47 -19.42 -7.73
CA ARG A 150 -23.19 -19.83 -6.51
C ARG A 150 -24.68 -19.53 -6.58
N ASP A 151 -25.06 -18.35 -7.08
CA ASP A 151 -26.44 -17.94 -7.21
C ASP A 151 -27.18 -18.81 -8.21
N SER A 152 -26.53 -19.09 -9.39
CA SER A 152 -27.10 -19.94 -10.41
C SER A 152 -27.24 -21.38 -9.93
N LEU A 153 -26.26 -21.90 -9.20
CA LEU A 153 -26.31 -23.26 -8.63
C LEU A 153 -27.46 -23.38 -7.61
N THR A 154 -27.61 -22.40 -6.74
CA THR A 154 -28.69 -22.37 -5.74
C THR A 154 -30.08 -22.35 -6.44
N SER A 155 -30.23 -21.52 -7.45
CA SER A 155 -31.45 -21.41 -8.24
C SER A 155 -31.76 -22.72 -8.99
N LEU A 156 -30.73 -23.38 -9.53
CA LEU A 156 -30.89 -24.65 -10.23
C LEU A 156 -31.29 -25.78 -9.26
N ILE A 157 -30.66 -25.88 -8.10
CA ILE A 157 -31.03 -26.85 -7.06
C ILE A 157 -32.49 -26.66 -6.65
N LEU A 158 -32.92 -25.41 -6.44
CA LEU A 158 -34.29 -25.09 -6.09
C LEU A 158 -35.27 -25.50 -7.20
N LEU A 159 -34.97 -25.18 -8.46
CA LEU A 159 -35.77 -25.54 -9.63
C LEU A 159 -35.94 -27.05 -9.77
N LEU A 160 -34.84 -27.81 -9.69
CA LEU A 160 -34.87 -29.29 -9.75
C LEU A 160 -35.70 -29.87 -8.61
N THR A 161 -35.59 -29.31 -7.42
CA THR A 161 -36.35 -29.75 -6.23
C THR A 161 -37.85 -29.51 -6.40
N ILE A 162 -38.26 -28.33 -6.85
CA ILE A 162 -39.67 -27.95 -7.01
C ILE A 162 -40.32 -28.75 -8.15
N THR A 163 -39.59 -28.98 -9.23
CA THR A 163 -40.10 -29.69 -10.42
C THR A 163 -40.05 -31.20 -10.31
N GLY A 164 -39.37 -31.73 -9.28
CA GLY A 164 -39.15 -33.17 -9.09
C GLY A 164 -38.18 -33.78 -10.13
N ARG A 165 -37.49 -32.96 -10.92
CA ARG A 165 -36.44 -33.40 -11.85
C ARG A 165 -35.24 -33.91 -11.06
N LYS A 166 -34.74 -35.08 -11.42
CA LYS A 166 -33.62 -35.72 -10.71
C LYS A 166 -32.25 -35.37 -11.31
N GLU A 167 -32.23 -34.92 -12.56
CA GLU A 167 -30.99 -34.64 -13.31
C GLU A 167 -31.20 -33.59 -14.38
N THR A 168 -30.10 -33.00 -14.84
CA THR A 168 -30.07 -32.07 -15.99
C THR A 168 -28.68 -32.02 -16.62
N ASN A 169 -28.60 -31.62 -17.87
CA ASN A 169 -27.36 -31.31 -18.59
C ASN A 169 -27.21 -29.80 -18.91
N GLU A 170 -27.95 -28.97 -18.21
CA GLU A 170 -27.94 -27.50 -18.44
C GLU A 170 -26.81 -26.78 -17.70
N TRP A 171 -25.97 -27.50 -16.95
CA TRP A 171 -24.87 -26.91 -16.19
C TRP A 171 -23.54 -27.06 -16.90
N LYS A 172 -22.83 -25.93 -17.04
CA LYS A 172 -21.56 -25.84 -17.70
C LYS A 172 -20.40 -26.12 -16.75
N LEU A 173 -19.58 -27.10 -17.08
CA LEU A 173 -18.31 -27.42 -16.43
C LEU A 173 -17.14 -27.24 -17.41
N ILE A 174 -15.92 -27.40 -16.95
CA ILE A 174 -14.71 -27.39 -17.76
C ILE A 174 -14.06 -28.78 -17.64
N ASP A 175 -13.89 -29.47 -18.75
CA ASP A 175 -13.20 -30.76 -18.76
C ASP A 175 -11.76 -30.59 -18.27
N LYS A 176 -11.30 -31.52 -17.42
CA LYS A 176 -10.00 -31.43 -16.77
C LYS A 176 -8.85 -31.51 -17.78
N ASP A 177 -8.97 -32.37 -18.76
CA ASP A 177 -7.87 -32.74 -19.66
C ASP A 177 -7.82 -31.82 -20.87
N THR A 178 -9.00 -31.51 -21.47
CA THR A 178 -9.08 -30.66 -22.67
C THR A 178 -9.22 -29.17 -22.35
N ARG A 179 -9.62 -28.81 -21.13
CA ARG A 179 -9.98 -27.44 -20.69
C ARG A 179 -11.15 -26.83 -21.48
N GLU A 180 -11.90 -27.66 -22.22
CA GLU A 180 -13.08 -27.24 -22.95
C GLU A 180 -14.33 -27.20 -22.07
N HIS A 181 -15.32 -26.42 -22.49
CA HIS A 181 -16.62 -26.38 -21.84
C HIS A 181 -17.45 -27.62 -22.20
N VAL A 182 -17.98 -28.30 -21.18
CA VAL A 182 -18.81 -29.50 -21.32
C VAL A 182 -20.08 -29.36 -20.50
N TYR A 183 -21.12 -30.09 -20.93
CA TYR A 183 -22.45 -30.11 -20.32
C TYR A 183 -22.84 -31.57 -19.94
N PRO A 184 -22.19 -32.16 -18.94
CA PRO A 184 -22.51 -33.52 -18.54
C PRO A 184 -23.88 -33.59 -17.88
N THR A 185 -24.55 -34.74 -17.98
CA THR A 185 -25.73 -35.00 -17.17
C THR A 185 -25.33 -35.15 -15.71
N LEU A 186 -25.88 -34.28 -14.86
CA LEU A 186 -25.63 -34.22 -13.43
C LEU A 186 -26.92 -34.41 -12.65
N THR A 187 -26.83 -35.11 -11.54
CA THR A 187 -27.96 -35.36 -10.66
C THR A 187 -28.14 -34.22 -9.66
N LEU A 188 -29.33 -34.13 -9.04
CA LEU A 188 -29.59 -33.18 -7.95
C LEU A 188 -28.58 -33.33 -6.80
N ASP A 189 -28.15 -34.57 -6.49
CA ASP A 189 -27.15 -34.77 -5.45
C ASP A 189 -25.75 -34.33 -5.86
N ASP A 190 -25.42 -34.36 -7.16
CA ASP A 190 -24.20 -33.77 -7.70
C ASP A 190 -24.18 -32.26 -7.49
N PHE A 191 -25.29 -31.59 -7.73
CA PHE A 191 -25.42 -30.13 -7.50
C PHE A 191 -25.34 -29.78 -6.01
N LYS A 192 -25.95 -30.57 -5.13
CA LYS A 192 -25.82 -30.40 -3.67
C LYS A 192 -24.36 -30.59 -3.23
N LEU A 193 -23.65 -31.58 -3.77
CA LEU A 193 -22.22 -31.77 -3.48
C LEU A 193 -21.37 -30.62 -3.97
N MET A 194 -21.63 -30.08 -5.16
CA MET A 194 -20.96 -28.85 -5.64
C MET A 194 -21.22 -27.67 -4.70
N ALA A 195 -22.47 -27.45 -4.30
CA ALA A 195 -22.82 -26.37 -3.36
C ALA A 195 -22.10 -26.53 -2.02
N PHE A 196 -21.98 -27.75 -1.52
CA PHE A 196 -21.22 -28.03 -0.30
C PHE A 196 -19.73 -27.68 -0.46
N HIS A 197 -19.11 -28.07 -1.59
CA HIS A 197 -17.71 -27.70 -1.84
C HIS A 197 -17.50 -26.18 -1.93
N MET A 198 -18.38 -25.47 -2.64
CA MET A 198 -18.34 -24.01 -2.76
C MET A 198 -18.45 -23.34 -1.39
N GLN A 199 -19.40 -23.79 -0.57
CA GLN A 199 -19.60 -23.25 0.78
C GLN A 199 -18.43 -23.59 1.71
N SER A 200 -17.84 -24.78 1.57
CA SER A 200 -16.68 -25.20 2.35
C SER A 200 -15.46 -24.32 2.05
N GLN A 201 -15.19 -24.02 0.78
CA GLN A 201 -14.11 -23.10 0.40
C GLN A 201 -14.32 -21.70 1.00
N LEU A 202 -15.53 -21.14 0.89
CA LEU A 202 -15.87 -19.83 1.48
C LEU A 202 -15.66 -19.86 3.00
N SER A 203 -16.18 -20.86 3.68
CA SER A 203 -16.04 -20.99 5.14
C SER A 203 -14.56 -21.11 5.56
N LYS A 204 -13.77 -21.88 4.82
CA LYS A 204 -12.33 -22.00 5.06
C LYS A 204 -11.60 -20.68 4.85
N ALA A 205 -11.92 -19.94 3.77
CA ALA A 205 -11.30 -18.63 3.50
C ALA A 205 -11.64 -17.60 4.60
N LEU A 206 -12.89 -17.52 5.04
CA LEU A 206 -13.33 -16.67 6.13
C LEU A 206 -12.61 -17.01 7.46
N LYS A 207 -12.50 -18.29 7.77
CA LYS A 207 -11.80 -18.76 8.97
C LYS A 207 -10.31 -18.39 8.91
N THR A 208 -9.65 -18.62 7.78
CA THR A 208 -8.23 -18.29 7.56
C THR A 208 -7.98 -16.79 7.74
N GLU A 209 -8.79 -15.93 7.12
CA GLU A 209 -8.73 -14.48 7.29
C GLU A 209 -8.86 -14.09 8.77
N SER A 210 -9.88 -14.60 9.45
CA SER A 210 -10.18 -14.27 10.86
C SER A 210 -9.06 -14.68 11.81
N GLU A 211 -8.47 -15.85 11.62
CA GLU A 211 -7.34 -16.35 12.43
C GLU A 211 -6.10 -15.47 12.27
N ILE A 212 -5.80 -15.03 11.04
CA ILE A 212 -4.67 -14.12 10.81
C ILE A 212 -4.94 -12.77 11.44
N ILE A 213 -6.12 -12.17 11.23
CA ILE A 213 -6.49 -10.86 11.80
C ILE A 213 -6.40 -10.87 13.33
N ALA A 214 -6.83 -11.95 13.98
CA ALA A 214 -6.73 -12.08 15.44
C ALA A 214 -5.29 -12.02 15.93
N ARG A 215 -4.34 -12.60 15.18
CA ARG A 215 -2.89 -12.60 15.51
C ARG A 215 -2.24 -11.23 15.30
N LEU A 216 -2.70 -10.38 14.38
CA LEU A 216 -2.05 -9.11 14.05
C LEU A 216 -1.85 -8.20 15.28
N LYS A 217 -2.76 -8.26 16.24
CA LYS A 217 -2.69 -7.44 17.46
C LYS A 217 -1.54 -7.83 18.38
N THR A 218 -1.07 -9.07 18.30
CA THR A 218 0.00 -9.60 19.18
C THR A 218 1.39 -9.53 18.55
N LEU A 219 1.48 -9.24 17.24
CA LEU A 219 2.76 -9.12 16.55
C LEU A 219 3.51 -7.87 16.98
N SER A 220 4.83 -7.95 17.05
CA SER A 220 5.71 -6.79 17.21
C SER A 220 5.72 -5.91 15.95
N ASP A 221 6.23 -4.68 16.07
CA ASP A 221 6.37 -3.78 14.91
C ASP A 221 7.31 -4.35 13.85
N GLU A 222 8.36 -5.07 14.25
CA GLU A 222 9.29 -5.70 13.32
C GLU A 222 8.62 -6.85 12.54
N GLU A 223 7.81 -7.66 13.22
CA GLU A 223 7.01 -8.71 12.57
C GLU A 223 5.98 -8.11 11.59
N LEU A 224 5.33 -7.00 11.97
CA LEU A 224 4.36 -6.32 11.10
C LEU A 224 5.03 -5.70 9.86
N LYS A 225 6.21 -5.12 9.99
CA LYS A 225 6.99 -4.58 8.85
C LYS A 225 7.34 -5.67 7.84
N ASN A 226 7.65 -6.87 8.32
CA ASN A 226 8.05 -8.01 7.50
C ASN A 226 6.87 -8.96 7.17
N PHE A 227 5.64 -8.61 7.56
CA PHE A 227 4.48 -9.47 7.40
C PHE A 227 4.12 -9.64 5.91
N ASN A 228 4.01 -10.90 5.47
CA ASN A 228 3.59 -11.26 4.12
C ASN A 228 2.22 -11.96 4.16
N SER A 229 1.19 -11.22 3.81
CA SER A 229 -0.21 -11.65 3.89
C SER A 229 -0.47 -12.92 3.08
N ARG A 230 0.06 -13.01 1.84
CA ARG A 230 -0.12 -14.19 0.98
C ARG A 230 0.52 -15.44 1.58
N LYS A 231 1.77 -15.33 2.02
CA LYS A 231 2.50 -16.48 2.62
C LYS A 231 1.80 -17.02 3.87
N GLU A 232 1.32 -16.13 4.75
CA GLU A 232 0.60 -16.55 5.96
C GLU A 232 -0.77 -17.13 5.62
N PHE A 233 -1.49 -16.56 4.64
CA PHE A 233 -2.77 -17.09 4.18
C PHE A 233 -2.60 -18.49 3.58
N GLU A 234 -1.66 -18.69 2.68
CA GLU A 234 -1.38 -19.99 2.05
C GLU A 234 -0.97 -21.05 3.04
N LYS A 235 -0.20 -20.69 4.05
CA LYS A 235 0.21 -21.62 5.12
C LYS A 235 -0.99 -22.18 5.89
N LEU A 236 -1.96 -21.34 6.26
CA LEU A 236 -3.17 -21.78 6.95
C LEU A 236 -4.16 -22.45 5.99
N TRP A 237 -4.22 -22.03 4.73
CA TRP A 237 -5.08 -22.62 3.72
C TRP A 237 -4.72 -24.07 3.40
N LYS A 238 -3.45 -24.45 3.46
CA LYS A 238 -2.99 -25.82 3.18
C LYS A 238 -3.20 -26.79 4.35
N ASN A 239 -3.38 -26.28 5.55
CA ASN A 239 -3.70 -27.06 6.75
C ASN A 239 -5.22 -27.24 6.88
#